data_3cbf7955aa4faafba1d91e2848214d7f
#
_entry.id   3cbf7955aa4faafba1d91e2848214d7f
#
_cell.length_a   1.000
_cell.length_b   1.000
_cell.length_c   1.000
_cell.angle_alpha   90.00
_cell.angle_beta   90.00
_cell.angle_gamma   90.00
#
_symmetry.space_group_name_H-M   'P 1'
#
loop_
_entity.id
_entity.type
_entity.pdbx_description
1 polymer ?
#
loop_
_entity_poly.entity_id
_entity_poly.type
_entity_poly.pdbx_seq_one_letter_code
_entity_poly.pdbx_strand_id
1 'polypeptide(L)'
;MTRKASRREFVQVAGLVAPGLMVATLPQATALAQTQARPAPNTMGARFRALLNGPEPLICPGAYDVLTARLIEVHGFKAAFVGSSAPNQELVALPDQAIVTVSEIIAYNSVIAANVDIPILADVDDFGATPLNVYRFAKQAEKGGIGCAAFDDRMPLNRATAYNVPGVFPKARMVDNIHAAADARTDMVLIARCLAPTPNNSYTEMLDRAAAYAEAGADAVWIGLPTAQDYVRAAGMVKKPLMAVIGGANFPATAAAMKAARVAVGQSASMVNIALGAIDKALIELKTTGRMTEAQKGALNRETADKVEHVEELNARSRKYNLPAASAPERQP
;
A
#
# COMPACT_ATOMS: atom_id res chain seq x y z
N MET A 1 28.36 -44.41 -36.04
CA MET A 1 27.25 -44.26 -36.99
C MET A 1 25.94 -44.51 -36.25
N THR A 2 25.29 -43.48 -35.78
CA THR A 2 23.99 -43.56 -35.07
C THR A 2 23.01 -42.64 -35.75
N ARG A 3 21.98 -43.22 -36.35
CA ARG A 3 20.91 -42.56 -37.11
C ARG A 3 19.99 -41.76 -36.17
N LYS A 4 19.77 -40.49 -36.49
CA LYS A 4 18.73 -39.64 -35.90
C LYS A 4 17.37 -40.03 -36.46
N ALA A 5 16.41 -40.40 -35.62
CA ALA A 5 15.02 -40.57 -35.97
C ALA A 5 14.32 -39.21 -36.05
N SER A 6 13.55 -38.98 -37.13
CA SER A 6 12.86 -37.73 -37.42
C SER A 6 11.42 -37.74 -36.87
N ARG A 7 10.96 -36.56 -36.48
CA ARG A 7 9.67 -36.22 -35.83
C ARG A 7 8.41 -36.36 -36.74
N ARG A 8 8.36 -37.26 -37.70
CA ARG A 8 7.28 -37.30 -38.69
C ARG A 8 6.45 -38.58 -38.79
N GLU A 9 6.53 -39.48 -37.80
CA GLU A 9 5.77 -40.75 -37.85
C GLU A 9 4.91 -40.95 -36.60
N PHE A 10 3.97 -40.06 -36.34
CA PHE A 10 2.92 -40.29 -35.33
C PHE A 10 1.58 -39.66 -35.73
N VAL A 11 1.14 -39.90 -36.97
CA VAL A 11 -0.25 -39.69 -37.38
C VAL A 11 -0.60 -40.76 -38.37
N GLN A 12 -1.22 -41.86 -37.94
CA GLN A 12 -2.18 -42.66 -38.67
C GLN A 12 -2.52 -43.91 -37.88
N VAL A 13 -3.58 -43.87 -37.11
CA VAL A 13 -4.59 -44.92 -37.02
C VAL A 13 -5.86 -44.25 -36.51
N ALA A 14 -6.71 -43.85 -37.40
CA ALA A 14 -8.09 -43.57 -37.11
C ALA A 14 -8.91 -44.41 -38.10
N GLY A 15 -9.74 -45.24 -37.60
CA GLY A 15 -10.60 -46.03 -38.43
C GLY A 15 -11.77 -46.64 -37.67
N LEU A 16 -12.93 -46.02 -37.82
CA LEU A 16 -14.27 -46.60 -37.88
C LEU A 16 -14.83 -47.39 -36.67
N VAL A 17 -15.88 -46.83 -36.06
CA VAL A 17 -17.25 -47.43 -36.06
C VAL A 17 -18.25 -46.37 -35.51
N ALA A 18 -19.26 -46.02 -36.26
CA ALA A 18 -20.55 -45.51 -35.85
C ALA A 18 -21.61 -46.57 -36.28
N PRO A 19 -22.91 -46.46 -35.95
CA PRO A 19 -23.68 -45.51 -35.11
C PRO A 19 -24.68 -46.22 -34.16
N GLY A 20 -25.19 -45.43 -33.23
CA GLY A 20 -26.35 -45.82 -32.42
C GLY A 20 -26.92 -44.59 -31.69
N LEU A 21 -27.88 -43.91 -32.33
CA LEU A 21 -28.68 -42.88 -31.68
C LEU A 21 -29.52 -43.47 -30.55
N MET A 22 -29.36 -42.92 -29.33
CA MET A 22 -30.44 -42.85 -28.36
C MET A 22 -30.45 -41.42 -27.80
N VAL A 23 -31.43 -40.61 -28.22
CA VAL A 23 -31.77 -39.32 -27.64
C VAL A 23 -32.54 -39.60 -26.36
N ALA A 24 -31.86 -39.51 -25.24
CA ALA A 24 -32.51 -39.43 -23.93
C ALA A 24 -32.75 -37.96 -23.62
N THR A 25 -33.99 -37.54 -23.68
CA THR A 25 -34.48 -36.25 -23.19
C THR A 25 -34.37 -36.20 -21.67
N LEU A 26 -33.35 -35.50 -21.16
CA LEU A 26 -33.27 -35.18 -19.76
C LEU A 26 -34.20 -33.97 -19.46
N PRO A 27 -35.00 -34.02 -18.37
CA PRO A 27 -35.83 -32.88 -17.97
C PRO A 27 -34.92 -31.71 -17.59
N GLN A 28 -35.20 -30.53 -18.13
CA GLN A 28 -34.60 -29.28 -17.72
C GLN A 28 -35.04 -28.98 -16.27
N ALA A 29 -34.20 -29.35 -15.32
CA ALA A 29 -34.27 -28.83 -13.98
C ALA A 29 -33.73 -27.41 -14.02
N THR A 30 -34.61 -26.42 -14.08
CA THR A 30 -34.33 -25.02 -13.79
C THR A 30 -33.97 -24.92 -12.30
N ALA A 31 -32.73 -25.28 -11.95
CA ALA A 31 -32.14 -24.92 -10.68
C ALA A 31 -31.85 -23.44 -10.73
N LEU A 32 -32.75 -22.62 -10.16
CA LEU A 32 -32.41 -21.29 -9.70
C LEU A 32 -31.28 -21.45 -8.69
N ALA A 33 -30.04 -21.38 -9.17
CA ALA A 33 -28.89 -21.19 -8.33
C ALA A 33 -29.04 -19.84 -7.64
N GLN A 34 -29.59 -19.86 -6.44
CA GLN A 34 -29.38 -18.80 -5.47
C GLN A 34 -27.85 -18.72 -5.28
N THR A 35 -27.22 -17.80 -5.96
CA THR A 35 -25.86 -17.38 -5.68
C THR A 35 -25.90 -16.81 -4.25
N GLN A 36 -25.68 -17.68 -3.26
CA GLN A 36 -25.29 -17.22 -1.93
C GLN A 36 -24.04 -16.38 -2.16
N ALA A 37 -24.12 -15.08 -1.85
CA ALA A 37 -23.00 -14.17 -1.94
C ALA A 37 -21.86 -14.82 -1.13
N ARG A 38 -20.78 -15.16 -1.84
CA ARG A 38 -19.57 -15.71 -1.22
C ARG A 38 -19.12 -14.69 -0.17
N PRO A 39 -18.85 -15.10 1.09
CA PRO A 39 -18.35 -14.17 2.09
C PRO A 39 -17.20 -13.39 1.48
N ALA A 40 -17.19 -12.07 1.66
CA ALA A 40 -16.10 -11.23 1.16
C ALA A 40 -14.77 -11.82 1.68
N PRO A 41 -13.75 -11.95 0.82
CA PRO A 41 -12.48 -12.51 1.24
C PRO A 41 -11.92 -11.69 2.41
N ASN A 42 -11.45 -12.38 3.47
CA ASN A 42 -10.83 -11.72 4.63
C ASN A 42 -9.37 -11.33 4.33
N THR A 43 -9.16 -10.67 3.19
CA THR A 43 -7.86 -10.16 2.75
C THR A 43 -7.64 -8.74 3.26
N MET A 44 -6.38 -8.30 3.35
CA MET A 44 -6.05 -6.92 3.70
C MET A 44 -6.59 -5.92 2.67
N GLY A 45 -6.65 -6.30 1.38
CA GLY A 45 -7.28 -5.51 0.33
C GLY A 45 -8.79 -5.33 0.55
N ALA A 46 -9.51 -6.43 0.82
CA ALA A 46 -10.95 -6.38 1.13
C ALA A 46 -11.24 -5.55 2.40
N ARG A 47 -10.39 -5.68 3.43
CA ARG A 47 -10.51 -4.87 4.66
C ARG A 47 -10.27 -3.38 4.37
N PHE A 48 -9.23 -3.02 3.62
CA PHE A 48 -8.99 -1.64 3.23
C PHE A 48 -10.14 -1.07 2.39
N ARG A 49 -10.66 -1.85 1.45
CA ARG A 49 -11.82 -1.47 0.62
C ARG A 49 -13.07 -1.20 1.45
N ALA A 50 -13.33 -2.01 2.47
CA ALA A 50 -14.43 -1.80 3.39
C ALA A 50 -14.28 -0.49 4.18
N LEU A 51 -13.06 -0.17 4.62
CA LEU A 51 -12.73 1.09 5.29
C LEU A 51 -12.88 2.29 4.35
N LEU A 52 -12.38 2.18 3.12
CA LEU A 52 -12.47 3.23 2.09
C LEU A 52 -13.93 3.60 1.77
N ASN A 53 -14.81 2.61 1.75
CA ASN A 53 -16.24 2.78 1.45
C ASN A 53 -17.09 3.01 2.71
N GLY A 54 -16.46 3.11 3.86
CA GLY A 54 -17.13 3.34 5.13
C GLY A 54 -17.66 4.77 5.28
N PRO A 55 -18.50 5.02 6.31
CA PRO A 55 -19.09 6.34 6.54
C PRO A 55 -18.09 7.35 7.09
N GLU A 56 -17.00 6.89 7.68
CA GLU A 56 -15.96 7.73 8.27
C GLU A 56 -14.71 7.79 7.39
N PRO A 57 -14.08 8.96 7.25
CA PRO A 57 -12.80 9.07 6.57
C PRO A 57 -11.74 8.23 7.26
N LEU A 58 -10.90 7.58 6.47
CA LEU A 58 -9.81 6.74 6.94
C LEU A 58 -8.55 7.57 7.16
N ILE A 59 -8.08 7.62 8.41
CA ILE A 59 -6.81 8.24 8.76
C ILE A 59 -5.73 7.16 8.78
N CYS A 60 -4.69 7.33 7.96
CA CYS A 60 -3.54 6.44 7.83
C CYS A 60 -2.28 7.16 8.32
N PRO A 61 -1.87 7.02 9.59
CA PRO A 61 -0.61 7.59 10.06
C PRO A 61 0.58 6.97 9.34
N GLY A 62 1.65 7.78 9.15
CA GLY A 62 2.86 7.35 8.46
C GLY A 62 3.73 6.46 9.33
N ALA A 63 3.85 5.19 9.00
CA ALA A 63 4.83 4.26 9.53
C ALA A 63 6.11 4.28 8.69
N TYR A 64 7.23 3.87 9.29
CA TYR A 64 8.48 3.67 8.55
C TYR A 64 9.10 2.30 8.82
N ASP A 65 8.64 1.56 9.84
CA ASP A 65 9.08 0.20 10.17
C ASP A 65 7.94 -0.61 10.82
N VAL A 66 8.23 -1.84 11.21
CA VAL A 66 7.27 -2.73 11.88
C VAL A 66 6.86 -2.18 13.26
N LEU A 67 7.80 -1.61 14.03
CA LEU A 67 7.51 -1.12 15.37
C LEU A 67 6.56 0.07 15.35
N THR A 68 6.77 1.02 14.43
CA THR A 68 5.87 2.16 14.25
C THR A 68 4.51 1.74 13.69
N ALA A 69 4.46 0.77 12.77
CA ALA A 69 3.20 0.24 12.26
C ALA A 69 2.38 -0.44 13.37
N ARG A 70 3.02 -1.22 14.25
CA ARG A 70 2.36 -1.81 15.43
C ARG A 70 1.95 -0.76 16.46
N LEU A 71 2.76 0.28 16.66
CA LEU A 71 2.38 1.37 17.55
C LEU A 71 1.12 2.09 17.04
N ILE A 72 1.01 2.31 15.73
CA ILE A 72 -0.20 2.86 15.08
C ILE A 72 -1.41 1.95 15.37
N GLU A 73 -1.25 0.64 15.24
CA GLU A 73 -2.29 -0.35 15.53
C GLU A 73 -2.70 -0.33 17.01
N VAL A 74 -1.74 -0.30 17.94
CA VAL A 74 -1.97 -0.20 19.40
C VAL A 74 -2.79 1.05 19.76
N HIS A 75 -2.58 2.16 19.03
CA HIS A 75 -3.39 3.37 19.18
C HIS A 75 -4.77 3.31 18.51
N GLY A 76 -5.15 2.17 17.92
CA GLY A 76 -6.49 1.92 17.41
C GLY A 76 -6.76 2.46 16.01
N PHE A 77 -5.75 2.95 15.28
CA PHE A 77 -5.88 3.28 13.87
C PHE A 77 -6.19 2.04 13.05
N LYS A 78 -6.97 2.22 11.98
CA LYS A 78 -7.51 1.10 11.21
C LYS A 78 -6.66 0.74 9.98
N ALA A 79 -5.70 1.56 9.62
CA ALA A 79 -4.72 1.36 8.56
C ALA A 79 -3.48 2.19 8.85
N ALA A 80 -2.33 1.82 8.27
CA ALA A 80 -1.11 2.61 8.30
C ALA A 80 -0.64 2.91 6.88
N PHE A 81 -0.01 4.07 6.69
CA PHE A 81 0.65 4.48 5.45
C PHE A 81 2.14 4.24 5.56
N VAL A 82 2.75 3.67 4.51
CA VAL A 82 4.21 3.54 4.39
C VAL A 82 4.63 4.22 3.09
N GLY A 83 5.28 5.36 3.22
CA GLY A 83 5.78 6.13 2.08
C GLY A 83 6.99 5.48 1.43
N SER A 84 7.20 5.71 0.14
CA SER A 84 8.39 5.26 -0.60
C SER A 84 9.72 5.79 -0.03
N SER A 85 9.67 6.87 0.74
CA SER A 85 10.83 7.37 1.49
C SER A 85 11.31 6.44 2.59
N ALA A 86 10.41 5.64 3.21
CA ALA A 86 10.77 4.75 4.30
C ALA A 86 11.84 3.71 3.90
N PRO A 87 11.68 2.90 2.85
CA PRO A 87 12.73 1.97 2.43
C PRO A 87 14.03 2.68 1.99
N ASN A 88 13.95 3.89 1.38
CA ASN A 88 15.15 4.66 1.07
C ASN A 88 15.93 5.07 2.34
N GLN A 89 15.23 5.48 3.40
CA GLN A 89 15.85 5.89 4.67
C GLN A 89 16.31 4.70 5.49
N GLU A 90 15.49 3.65 5.63
CA GLU A 90 15.76 2.53 6.51
C GLU A 90 16.75 1.50 5.96
N LEU A 91 16.74 1.26 4.65
CA LEU A 91 17.64 0.27 4.03
C LEU A 91 19.02 0.85 3.70
N VAL A 92 19.08 2.12 3.26
CA VAL A 92 20.30 2.69 2.68
C VAL A 92 20.66 4.08 3.20
N ALA A 93 19.86 4.65 4.12
CA ALA A 93 20.06 6.00 4.68
C ALA A 93 20.20 7.10 3.61
N LEU A 94 19.42 7.00 2.52
CA LEU A 94 19.46 7.92 1.39
C LEU A 94 18.11 8.65 1.25
N PRO A 95 18.11 9.84 0.62
CA PRO A 95 16.88 10.58 0.36
C PRO A 95 15.99 9.85 -0.65
N ASP A 96 14.69 10.18 -0.64
CA ASP A 96 13.68 9.65 -1.55
C ASP A 96 13.87 10.19 -2.99
N GLN A 97 14.73 9.54 -3.76
CA GLN A 97 15.07 9.90 -5.14
C GLN A 97 15.06 8.71 -6.11
N ALA A 98 14.14 7.76 -5.88
CA ALA A 98 14.02 6.54 -6.67
C ALA A 98 15.32 5.71 -6.75
N ILE A 99 16.08 5.67 -5.64
CA ILE A 99 17.33 4.91 -5.54
C ILE A 99 17.02 3.44 -5.22
N VAL A 100 16.10 3.23 -4.29
CA VAL A 100 15.60 1.90 -3.95
C VAL A 100 14.63 1.45 -5.04
N THR A 101 14.78 0.22 -5.49
CA THR A 101 13.94 -0.33 -6.57
C THR A 101 12.54 -0.67 -6.10
N VAL A 102 11.57 -0.74 -7.01
CA VAL A 102 10.19 -1.16 -6.69
C VAL A 102 10.15 -2.55 -6.04
N SER A 103 11.03 -3.46 -6.42
CA SER A 103 11.13 -4.78 -5.80
C SER A 103 11.52 -4.70 -4.32
N GLU A 104 12.46 -3.84 -3.98
CA GLU A 104 12.88 -3.59 -2.59
C GLU A 104 11.76 -2.89 -1.81
N ILE A 105 11.07 -1.91 -2.40
CA ILE A 105 9.91 -1.25 -1.80
C ILE A 105 8.82 -2.28 -1.47
N ILE A 106 8.48 -3.17 -2.39
CA ILE A 106 7.48 -4.22 -2.16
C ILE A 106 7.93 -5.20 -1.08
N ALA A 107 9.19 -5.66 -1.13
CA ALA A 107 9.73 -6.56 -0.11
C ALA A 107 9.69 -5.94 1.28
N TYR A 108 10.10 -4.68 1.41
CA TYR A 108 10.06 -3.91 2.65
C TYR A 108 8.64 -3.80 3.22
N ASN A 109 7.69 -3.37 2.40
CA ASN A 109 6.29 -3.25 2.80
C ASN A 109 5.66 -4.60 3.16
N SER A 110 6.07 -5.69 2.49
CA SER A 110 5.59 -7.03 2.78
C SER A 110 6.02 -7.51 4.18
N VAL A 111 7.22 -7.14 4.63
CA VAL A 111 7.66 -7.42 6.00
C VAL A 111 6.78 -6.69 7.01
N ILE A 112 6.45 -5.43 6.76
CA ILE A 112 5.57 -4.66 7.65
C ILE A 112 4.16 -5.28 7.63
N ALA A 113 3.59 -5.53 6.45
CA ALA A 113 2.26 -6.09 6.28
C ALA A 113 2.10 -7.47 6.95
N ALA A 114 3.14 -8.30 6.95
CA ALA A 114 3.14 -9.61 7.60
C ALA A 114 3.14 -9.55 9.14
N ASN A 115 3.41 -8.39 9.73
CA ASN A 115 3.61 -8.23 11.16
C ASN A 115 2.58 -7.32 11.85
N VAL A 116 1.51 -6.93 11.17
CA VAL A 116 0.39 -6.13 11.70
C VAL A 116 -0.93 -6.72 11.25
N ASP A 117 -1.99 -6.49 12.03
CA ASP A 117 -3.35 -6.94 11.72
C ASP A 117 -4.21 -5.86 11.03
N ILE A 118 -3.65 -4.68 10.79
CA ILE A 118 -4.26 -3.59 10.02
C ILE A 118 -3.71 -3.54 8.60
N PRO A 119 -4.53 -3.19 7.58
CA PRO A 119 -4.05 -3.08 6.21
C PRO A 119 -3.03 -1.95 6.06
N ILE A 120 -1.98 -2.23 5.27
CA ILE A 120 -0.95 -1.26 4.89
C ILE A 120 -1.32 -0.63 3.55
N LEU A 121 -1.28 0.72 3.52
CA LEU A 121 -1.26 1.53 2.32
C LEU A 121 0.20 1.83 1.99
N ALA A 122 0.73 1.21 0.96
CA ALA A 122 2.11 1.38 0.51
C ALA A 122 2.18 2.38 -0.65
N ASP A 123 3.04 3.39 -0.55
CA ASP A 123 3.47 4.19 -1.69
C ASP A 123 4.56 3.41 -2.44
N VAL A 124 4.29 3.03 -3.67
CA VAL A 124 5.16 2.18 -4.50
C VAL A 124 5.74 2.90 -5.70
N ASP A 125 5.90 4.21 -5.58
CA ASP A 125 6.43 5.09 -6.64
C ASP A 125 5.61 4.97 -7.94
N ASP A 126 6.29 4.79 -9.09
CA ASP A 126 5.67 4.60 -10.41
C ASP A 126 5.26 3.15 -10.71
N PHE A 127 5.43 2.26 -9.74
CA PHE A 127 5.15 0.82 -9.85
C PHE A 127 5.92 0.14 -11.00
N GLY A 128 7.05 0.71 -11.42
CA GLY A 128 7.92 0.18 -12.45
C GLY A 128 7.72 0.76 -13.85
N ALA A 129 7.02 1.89 -13.96
CA ALA A 129 6.95 2.80 -15.10
C ALA A 129 6.31 2.27 -16.39
N THR A 130 6.19 0.97 -16.59
CA THR A 130 5.57 0.38 -17.80
C THR A 130 4.44 -0.56 -17.45
N PRO A 131 3.38 -0.69 -18.28
CA PRO A 131 2.23 -1.54 -17.97
C PRO A 131 2.60 -2.98 -17.61
N LEU A 132 3.59 -3.58 -18.27
CA LEU A 132 4.02 -4.95 -17.97
C LEU A 132 4.72 -5.07 -16.61
N ASN A 133 5.52 -4.08 -16.24
CA ASN A 133 6.14 -4.04 -14.91
C ASN A 133 5.08 -3.78 -13.84
N VAL A 134 4.18 -2.84 -14.07
CA VAL A 134 3.05 -2.55 -13.17
C VAL A 134 2.21 -3.81 -12.93
N TYR A 135 1.84 -4.53 -13.98
CA TYR A 135 1.12 -5.81 -13.88
C TYR A 135 1.86 -6.81 -12.99
N ARG A 136 3.16 -6.99 -13.23
CA ARG A 136 4.00 -7.91 -12.44
C ARG A 136 4.07 -7.48 -10.98
N PHE A 137 4.37 -6.22 -10.72
CA PHE A 137 4.59 -5.71 -9.36
C PHE A 137 3.30 -5.60 -8.56
N ALA A 138 2.16 -5.29 -9.18
CA ALA A 138 0.86 -5.32 -8.52
C ALA A 138 0.52 -6.71 -7.98
N LYS A 139 0.74 -7.76 -8.79
CA LYS A 139 0.62 -9.15 -8.32
C LYS A 139 1.57 -9.49 -7.19
N GLN A 140 2.80 -9.00 -7.24
CA GLN A 140 3.81 -9.25 -6.20
C GLN A 140 3.42 -8.53 -4.90
N ALA A 141 2.98 -7.27 -4.97
CA ALA A 141 2.55 -6.49 -3.83
C ALA A 141 1.35 -7.13 -3.10
N GLU A 142 0.32 -7.54 -3.85
CA GLU A 142 -0.85 -8.21 -3.29
C GLU A 142 -0.49 -9.53 -2.62
N LYS A 143 0.36 -10.35 -3.26
CA LYS A 143 0.87 -11.60 -2.67
C LYS A 143 1.72 -11.36 -1.42
N GLY A 144 2.38 -10.22 -1.33
CA GLY A 144 3.13 -9.77 -0.15
C GLY A 144 2.27 -9.27 1.00
N GLY A 145 0.92 -9.29 0.84
CA GLY A 145 -0.01 -8.88 1.90
C GLY A 145 -0.32 -7.38 1.93
N ILE A 146 0.16 -6.60 0.95
CA ILE A 146 -0.15 -5.17 0.85
C ILE A 146 -1.63 -5.00 0.55
N GLY A 147 -2.37 -4.30 1.43
CA GLY A 147 -3.81 -4.10 1.30
C GLY A 147 -4.20 -3.00 0.32
N CYS A 148 -3.33 -2.01 0.16
CA CYS A 148 -3.53 -0.88 -0.74
C CYS A 148 -2.19 -0.42 -1.31
N ALA A 149 -2.11 -0.22 -2.63
CA ALA A 149 -0.96 0.35 -3.31
C ALA A 149 -1.33 1.73 -3.88
N ALA A 150 -0.57 2.75 -3.49
CA ALA A 150 -0.59 4.06 -4.11
C ALA A 150 0.60 4.19 -5.05
N PHE A 151 0.35 4.55 -6.31
CA PHE A 151 1.41 4.74 -7.31
C PHE A 151 1.18 6.01 -8.11
N ASP A 152 2.26 6.65 -8.50
CA ASP A 152 2.23 7.99 -9.01
C ASP A 152 2.52 8.08 -10.52
N ASP A 153 2.14 9.21 -11.12
CA ASP A 153 2.40 9.51 -12.52
C ASP A 153 3.76 10.21 -12.75
N ARG A 154 4.62 10.28 -11.71
CA ARG A 154 5.94 10.90 -11.82
C ARG A 154 6.91 9.99 -12.58
N MET A 155 7.65 10.57 -13.50
CA MET A 155 8.77 9.86 -14.11
C MET A 155 9.89 9.64 -13.07
N PRO A 156 10.53 8.45 -13.03
CA PRO A 156 11.51 8.10 -11.98
C PRO A 156 12.61 9.14 -11.79
N LEU A 157 13.15 9.67 -12.88
CA LEU A 157 14.22 10.67 -12.85
C LEU A 157 13.78 12.04 -12.32
N ASN A 158 12.48 12.30 -12.22
CA ASN A 158 11.98 13.57 -11.66
C ASN A 158 12.22 13.71 -10.16
N ARG A 159 12.53 12.63 -9.46
CA ARG A 159 12.93 12.69 -8.06
C ARG A 159 14.37 13.11 -7.89
N ALA A 160 15.20 12.84 -8.88
CA ALA A 160 16.60 13.24 -8.89
C ALA A 160 16.69 14.72 -9.29
N THR A 161 16.67 15.62 -8.32
CA THR A 161 16.87 17.08 -8.55
C THR A 161 18.13 17.38 -9.34
N ALA A 162 19.14 16.50 -9.29
CA ALA A 162 20.36 16.61 -10.06
C ALA A 162 20.16 16.53 -11.59
N TYR A 163 19.09 15.88 -12.05
CA TYR A 163 18.85 15.71 -13.50
C TYR A 163 17.89 16.74 -14.07
N ASN A 164 17.23 17.51 -13.21
CA ASN A 164 16.29 18.59 -13.59
C ASN A 164 15.34 18.15 -14.74
N VAL A 165 14.88 16.89 -14.71
CA VAL A 165 13.96 16.34 -15.70
C VAL A 165 12.54 16.71 -15.28
N PRO A 166 11.87 17.64 -15.96
CA PRO A 166 10.52 18.02 -15.60
C PRO A 166 9.54 16.96 -16.09
N GLY A 167 8.54 16.66 -15.28
CA GLY A 167 7.31 16.09 -15.80
C GLY A 167 6.80 14.84 -15.11
N VAL A 168 5.61 14.55 -15.50
CA VAL A 168 4.86 13.34 -15.22
C VAL A 168 4.73 12.54 -16.52
N PHE A 169 4.39 11.26 -16.42
CA PHE A 169 4.07 10.47 -17.60
C PHE A 169 2.97 11.14 -18.45
N PRO A 170 2.97 10.93 -19.78
CA PRO A 170 1.79 11.22 -20.58
C PRO A 170 0.55 10.58 -19.96
N LYS A 171 -0.57 11.32 -19.91
CA LYS A 171 -1.84 10.84 -19.30
C LYS A 171 -2.22 9.44 -19.77
N ALA A 172 -2.12 9.17 -21.08
CA ALA A 172 -2.43 7.86 -21.66
C ALA A 172 -1.55 6.75 -21.08
N ARG A 173 -0.24 6.99 -20.86
CA ARG A 173 0.66 6.00 -20.24
C ARG A 173 0.24 5.68 -18.81
N MET A 174 -0.14 6.67 -18.01
CA MET A 174 -0.61 6.41 -16.65
C MET A 174 -1.95 5.66 -16.65
N VAL A 175 -2.84 5.96 -17.57
CA VAL A 175 -4.09 5.21 -17.79
C VAL A 175 -3.78 3.74 -18.10
N ASP A 176 -2.84 3.45 -19.02
CA ASP A 176 -2.41 2.07 -19.32
C ASP A 176 -1.80 1.36 -18.10
N ASN A 177 -1.03 2.08 -17.28
CA ASN A 177 -0.47 1.56 -16.04
C ASN A 177 -1.57 1.21 -15.03
N ILE A 178 -2.61 2.05 -14.90
CA ILE A 178 -3.75 1.78 -14.02
C ILE A 178 -4.54 0.56 -14.49
N HIS A 179 -4.81 0.43 -15.80
CA HIS A 179 -5.43 -0.76 -16.36
C HIS A 179 -4.63 -2.02 -16.04
N ALA A 180 -3.31 -1.98 -16.24
CA ALA A 180 -2.44 -3.12 -15.94
C ALA A 180 -2.45 -3.50 -14.46
N ALA A 181 -2.48 -2.53 -13.54
CA ALA A 181 -2.60 -2.79 -12.11
C ALA A 181 -3.99 -3.39 -11.77
N ALA A 182 -5.05 -2.86 -12.38
CA ALA A 182 -6.42 -3.33 -12.18
C ALA A 182 -6.61 -4.77 -12.68
N ASP A 183 -6.02 -5.14 -13.81
CA ASP A 183 -6.03 -6.50 -14.35
C ASP A 183 -5.21 -7.49 -13.51
N ALA A 184 -4.19 -7.00 -12.82
CA ALA A 184 -3.26 -7.84 -12.06
C ALA A 184 -3.77 -8.24 -10.68
N ARG A 185 -4.54 -7.35 -10.04
CA ARG A 185 -5.00 -7.52 -8.65
C ARG A 185 -6.22 -8.44 -8.54
N THR A 186 -6.42 -8.97 -7.35
CA THR A 186 -7.68 -9.63 -6.95
C THR A 186 -8.51 -8.70 -6.06
N ASP A 187 -7.96 -8.31 -4.90
CA ASP A 187 -8.65 -7.52 -3.86
C ASP A 187 -7.92 -6.23 -3.49
N MET A 188 -6.62 -6.14 -3.74
CA MET A 188 -5.81 -4.97 -3.36
C MET A 188 -6.44 -3.67 -3.87
N VAL A 189 -6.53 -2.66 -3.02
CA VAL A 189 -7.00 -1.33 -3.39
C VAL A 189 -5.91 -0.59 -4.16
N LEU A 190 -6.29 0.12 -5.22
CA LEU A 190 -5.38 0.93 -6.04
C LEU A 190 -5.70 2.41 -5.87
N ILE A 191 -4.70 3.19 -5.47
CA ILE A 191 -4.78 4.65 -5.42
C ILE A 191 -3.85 5.21 -6.49
N ALA A 192 -4.41 5.88 -7.48
CA ALA A 192 -3.61 6.59 -8.47
C ALA A 192 -3.25 7.99 -7.92
N ARG A 193 -1.95 8.27 -7.81
CA ARG A 193 -1.45 9.57 -7.36
C ARG A 193 -1.13 10.45 -8.55
N CYS A 194 -1.78 11.61 -8.62
CA CYS A 194 -1.50 12.64 -9.61
C CYS A 194 -0.62 13.72 -9.01
N LEU A 195 0.58 13.90 -9.56
CA LEU A 195 1.58 14.87 -9.10
C LEU A 195 1.65 16.16 -9.91
N ALA A 196 0.78 16.32 -10.92
CA ALA A 196 0.51 17.64 -11.47
C ALA A 196 -0.14 18.52 -10.37
N PRO A 197 0.08 19.86 -10.36
CA PRO A 197 0.88 20.59 -11.32
C PRO A 197 2.38 20.45 -11.02
N THR A 198 3.13 20.03 -12.02
CA THR A 198 4.55 20.29 -12.10
C THR A 198 4.76 21.71 -12.67
N PRO A 199 5.97 22.25 -12.77
CA PRO A 199 6.20 23.57 -13.33
C PRO A 199 5.52 23.83 -14.69
N ASN A 200 5.20 22.77 -15.42
CA ASN A 200 4.60 22.83 -16.77
C ASN A 200 3.11 22.45 -16.81
N ASN A 201 2.51 22.02 -15.70
CA ASN A 201 1.14 21.53 -15.65
C ASN A 201 0.27 22.42 -14.75
N SER A 202 -0.97 22.66 -15.17
CA SER A 202 -1.95 23.43 -14.42
C SER A 202 -2.81 22.57 -13.50
N TYR A 203 -3.50 23.19 -12.53
CA TYR A 203 -4.52 22.50 -11.73
C TYR A 203 -5.63 21.89 -12.59
N THR A 204 -5.97 22.53 -13.72
CA THR A 204 -6.96 22.00 -14.68
C THR A 204 -6.47 20.66 -15.24
N GLU A 205 -5.21 20.56 -15.64
CA GLU A 205 -4.63 19.31 -16.10
C GLU A 205 -4.60 18.25 -15.01
N MET A 206 -4.24 18.63 -13.77
CA MET A 206 -4.28 17.70 -12.63
C MET A 206 -5.68 17.11 -12.44
N LEU A 207 -6.73 17.91 -12.47
CA LEU A 207 -8.09 17.45 -12.30
C LEU A 207 -8.57 16.58 -13.49
N ASP A 208 -8.17 16.94 -14.72
CA ASP A 208 -8.43 16.14 -15.92
C ASP A 208 -7.73 14.77 -15.84
N ARG A 209 -6.48 14.72 -15.40
CA ARG A 209 -5.75 13.46 -15.13
C ARG A 209 -6.42 12.65 -14.04
N ALA A 210 -6.74 13.28 -12.91
CA ALA A 210 -7.38 12.64 -11.77
C ALA A 210 -8.71 11.98 -12.15
N ALA A 211 -9.52 12.65 -12.99
CA ALA A 211 -10.76 12.09 -13.52
C ALA A 211 -10.48 10.87 -14.43
N ALA A 212 -9.51 10.98 -15.34
CA ALA A 212 -9.13 9.88 -16.23
C ALA A 212 -8.59 8.67 -15.44
N TYR A 213 -7.83 8.89 -14.37
CA TYR A 213 -7.30 7.82 -13.50
C TYR A 213 -8.42 7.10 -12.72
N ALA A 214 -9.41 7.87 -12.26
CA ALA A 214 -10.61 7.32 -11.65
C ALA A 214 -11.41 6.42 -12.61
N GLU A 215 -11.52 6.82 -13.88
CA GLU A 215 -12.19 6.06 -14.93
C GLU A 215 -11.41 4.82 -15.38
N ALA A 216 -10.07 4.88 -15.34
CA ALA A 216 -9.19 3.78 -15.72
C ALA A 216 -9.17 2.61 -14.71
N GLY A 217 -9.84 2.73 -13.56
CA GLY A 217 -9.97 1.62 -12.61
C GLY A 217 -9.28 1.82 -11.28
N ALA A 218 -8.74 3.01 -10.97
CA ALA A 218 -8.31 3.35 -9.64
C ALA A 218 -9.52 3.36 -8.67
N ASP A 219 -9.33 2.86 -7.45
CA ASP A 219 -10.38 2.87 -6.41
C ASP A 219 -10.48 4.22 -5.72
N ALA A 220 -9.38 4.95 -5.64
CA ALA A 220 -9.29 6.32 -5.14
C ALA A 220 -8.21 7.08 -5.90
N VAL A 221 -8.22 8.40 -5.78
CA VAL A 221 -7.22 9.28 -6.42
C VAL A 221 -6.56 10.16 -5.35
N TRP A 222 -5.24 10.17 -5.35
CA TRP A 222 -4.45 11.03 -4.48
C TRP A 222 -3.99 12.28 -5.24
N ILE A 223 -4.44 13.44 -4.78
CA ILE A 223 -4.08 14.75 -5.34
C ILE A 223 -3.63 15.68 -4.22
N GLY A 224 -2.72 16.58 -4.54
CA GLY A 224 -2.24 17.63 -3.62
C GLY A 224 -2.91 18.96 -3.94
N LEU A 225 -3.88 19.38 -3.13
CA LEU A 225 -4.59 20.65 -3.30
C LEU A 225 -4.29 21.61 -2.14
N PRO A 226 -4.22 22.93 -2.40
CA PRO A 226 -3.82 23.92 -1.38
C PRO A 226 -4.83 24.08 -0.24
N THR A 227 -6.13 23.93 -0.52
CA THR A 227 -7.18 24.20 0.47
C THR A 227 -8.24 23.12 0.50
N ALA A 228 -8.95 23.00 1.63
CA ALA A 228 -10.11 22.11 1.79
C ALA A 228 -11.20 22.40 0.74
N GLN A 229 -11.41 23.67 0.38
CA GLN A 229 -12.39 24.06 -0.63
C GLN A 229 -12.04 23.54 -2.04
N ASP A 230 -10.74 23.46 -2.36
CA ASP A 230 -10.29 22.90 -3.64
C ASP A 230 -10.58 21.40 -3.70
N TYR A 231 -10.44 20.67 -2.58
CA TYR A 231 -10.85 19.25 -2.50
C TYR A 231 -12.37 19.09 -2.71
N VAL A 232 -13.21 19.99 -2.17
CA VAL A 232 -14.66 19.96 -2.41
C VAL A 232 -14.97 20.13 -3.90
N ARG A 233 -14.29 21.05 -4.60
CA ARG A 233 -14.42 21.23 -6.05
C ARG A 233 -13.96 20.00 -6.82
N ALA A 234 -12.79 19.44 -6.47
CA ALA A 234 -12.25 18.26 -7.09
C ALA A 234 -13.18 17.05 -6.95
N ALA A 235 -13.80 16.87 -5.78
CA ALA A 235 -14.76 15.80 -5.53
C ALA A 235 -16.05 15.90 -6.38
N GLY A 236 -16.33 17.06 -6.96
CA GLY A 236 -17.39 17.23 -7.96
C GLY A 236 -17.02 16.70 -9.36
N MET A 237 -15.73 16.66 -9.67
CA MET A 237 -15.17 16.25 -10.97
C MET A 237 -14.67 14.80 -10.95
N VAL A 238 -13.97 14.40 -9.90
CA VAL A 238 -13.41 13.07 -9.73
C VAL A 238 -14.46 12.17 -9.07
N LYS A 239 -14.97 11.18 -9.82
CA LYS A 239 -16.05 10.28 -9.37
C LYS A 239 -15.57 9.12 -8.49
N LYS A 240 -14.44 9.30 -7.82
CA LYS A 240 -13.86 8.31 -6.88
C LYS A 240 -13.43 9.02 -5.59
N PRO A 241 -13.30 8.29 -4.48
CA PRO A 241 -12.77 8.83 -3.24
C PRO A 241 -11.46 9.58 -3.45
N LEU A 242 -11.30 10.71 -2.76
CA LEU A 242 -10.07 11.49 -2.79
C LEU A 242 -9.20 11.15 -1.58
N MET A 243 -7.89 11.11 -1.81
CA MET A 243 -6.86 11.02 -0.78
C MET A 243 -6.06 12.31 -0.70
N ALA A 244 -5.70 12.69 0.52
CA ALA A 244 -4.91 13.90 0.81
C ALA A 244 -3.80 13.63 1.82
N VAL A 245 -2.79 14.51 1.84
CA VAL A 245 -1.85 14.65 2.96
C VAL A 245 -2.54 15.45 4.07
N ILE A 246 -2.55 14.93 5.27
CA ILE A 246 -3.19 15.54 6.46
C ILE A 246 -2.20 15.72 7.60
N GLY A 247 -2.61 16.40 8.66
CA GLY A 247 -1.79 16.59 9.86
C GLY A 247 -0.83 17.79 9.80
N GLY A 248 -0.82 18.51 8.67
CA GLY A 248 -0.11 19.78 8.55
C GLY A 248 -0.96 20.98 8.99
N ALA A 249 -0.35 22.16 8.99
CA ALA A 249 -1.01 23.40 9.42
C ALA A 249 -2.28 23.73 8.60
N ASN A 250 -2.28 23.38 7.31
CA ASN A 250 -3.37 23.73 6.40
C ASN A 250 -4.48 22.69 6.32
N PHE A 251 -4.24 21.46 6.78
CA PHE A 251 -5.23 20.40 6.74
C PHE A 251 -5.13 19.49 7.98
N PRO A 252 -5.90 19.79 9.05
CA PRO A 252 -5.89 19.00 10.28
C PRO A 252 -6.30 17.54 10.04
N ALA A 253 -5.65 16.60 10.73
CA ALA A 253 -5.95 15.18 10.66
C ALA A 253 -7.18 14.82 11.52
N THR A 254 -8.33 15.42 11.25
CA THR A 254 -9.59 15.11 11.92
C THR A 254 -10.64 14.61 10.94
N ALA A 255 -11.47 13.66 11.38
CA ALA A 255 -12.58 13.15 10.55
C ALA A 255 -13.51 14.29 10.11
N ALA A 256 -13.77 15.26 10.98
CA ALA A 256 -14.61 16.43 10.67
C ALA A 256 -14.02 17.29 9.52
N ALA A 257 -12.72 17.61 9.58
CA ALA A 257 -12.05 18.37 8.52
C ALA A 257 -12.03 17.59 7.19
N MET A 258 -11.75 16.29 7.23
CA MET A 258 -11.75 15.45 6.05
C MET A 258 -13.15 15.31 5.42
N LYS A 259 -14.21 15.11 6.23
CA LYS A 259 -15.61 15.11 5.76
C LYS A 259 -15.98 16.44 5.11
N ALA A 260 -15.65 17.56 5.75
CA ALA A 260 -15.91 18.90 5.21
C ALA A 260 -15.21 19.11 3.85
N ALA A 261 -14.01 18.57 3.68
CA ALA A 261 -13.24 18.62 2.44
C ALA A 261 -13.61 17.51 1.43
N ARG A 262 -14.51 16.59 1.78
CA ARG A 262 -14.86 15.41 0.97
C ARG A 262 -13.65 14.50 0.65
N VAL A 263 -12.71 14.40 1.58
CA VAL A 263 -11.54 13.51 1.52
C VAL A 263 -11.85 12.23 2.25
N ALA A 264 -11.71 11.10 1.57
CA ALA A 264 -12.02 9.77 2.12
C ALA A 264 -10.81 9.13 2.81
N VAL A 265 -9.59 9.38 2.33
CA VAL A 265 -8.36 8.85 2.90
C VAL A 265 -7.39 9.99 3.16
N GLY A 266 -6.87 10.05 4.38
CA GLY A 266 -5.84 10.98 4.77
C GLY A 266 -4.59 10.25 5.25
N GLN A 267 -3.43 10.56 4.69
CA GLN A 267 -2.15 10.09 5.21
C GLN A 267 -1.41 11.22 5.92
N SER A 268 -0.77 10.92 7.04
CA SER A 268 0.18 11.85 7.68
C SER A 268 1.60 11.57 7.20
N ALA A 269 2.48 12.56 7.40
CA ALA A 269 3.91 12.36 7.13
C ALA A 269 4.50 11.20 7.96
N SER A 270 5.57 10.59 7.46
CA SER A 270 6.34 9.58 8.19
C SER A 270 6.87 10.16 9.51
N MET A 271 6.84 9.34 10.54
CA MET A 271 7.31 9.72 11.88
C MET A 271 8.83 9.55 12.05
N VAL A 272 9.55 9.07 11.04
CA VAL A 272 11.00 8.82 11.11
C VAL A 272 11.79 10.03 11.60
N ASN A 273 11.54 11.22 11.07
CA ASN A 273 12.27 12.43 11.48
C ASN A 273 11.96 12.84 12.92
N ILE A 274 10.76 12.52 13.44
CA ILE A 274 10.41 12.73 14.85
C ILE A 274 11.22 11.78 15.73
N ALA A 275 11.29 10.51 15.36
CA ALA A 275 12.07 9.50 16.06
C ALA A 275 13.58 9.82 16.03
N LEU A 276 14.12 10.15 14.85
CA LEU A 276 15.53 10.55 14.70
C LEU A 276 15.86 11.80 15.51
N GLY A 277 14.95 12.78 15.59
CA GLY A 277 15.16 13.97 16.43
C GLY A 277 15.19 13.65 17.92
N ALA A 278 14.46 12.66 18.40
CA ALA A 278 14.55 12.18 19.77
C ALA A 278 15.87 11.44 20.03
N ILE A 279 16.27 10.58 19.10
CA ILE A 279 17.54 9.83 19.15
C ILE A 279 18.74 10.80 19.11
N ASP A 280 18.70 11.82 18.23
CA ASP A 280 19.78 12.83 18.15
C ASP A 280 19.99 13.55 19.47
N LYS A 281 18.90 13.99 20.13
CA LYS A 281 18.96 14.61 21.47
C LYS A 281 19.59 13.68 22.50
N ALA A 282 19.22 12.38 22.48
CA ALA A 282 19.79 11.39 23.39
C ALA A 282 21.30 11.18 23.16
N LEU A 283 21.73 11.16 21.90
CA LEU A 283 23.16 11.03 21.54
C LEU A 283 23.96 12.29 21.96
N ILE A 284 23.40 13.50 21.81
CA ILE A 284 24.00 14.74 22.27
C ILE A 284 24.16 14.70 23.80
N GLU A 285 23.11 14.32 24.55
CA GLU A 285 23.16 14.18 25.99
C GLU A 285 24.24 13.16 26.43
N LEU A 286 24.23 11.98 25.82
CA LEU A 286 25.23 10.93 26.12
C LEU A 286 26.64 11.44 25.85
N LYS A 287 26.89 12.11 24.74
CA LYS A 287 28.20 12.65 24.38
C LYS A 287 28.69 13.73 25.35
N THR A 288 27.79 14.57 25.86
CA THR A 288 28.13 15.75 26.69
C THR A 288 28.19 15.43 28.18
N THR A 289 27.34 14.52 28.65
CA THR A 289 27.19 14.22 30.09
C THR A 289 27.61 12.78 30.51
N GLY A 290 27.81 11.90 29.52
CA GLY A 290 28.00 10.46 29.74
C GLY A 290 26.72 9.73 30.15
N ARG A 291 25.54 10.36 30.04
CA ARG A 291 24.24 9.83 30.50
C ARG A 291 23.14 10.11 29.46
N MET A 292 22.02 9.42 29.59
CA MET A 292 20.80 9.65 28.81
C MET A 292 19.57 9.85 29.71
N THR A 293 19.74 10.47 30.87
CA THR A 293 18.71 10.58 31.91
C THR A 293 17.51 11.41 31.46
N GLU A 294 17.75 12.52 30.76
CA GLU A 294 16.66 13.36 30.25
C GLU A 294 15.97 12.71 29.05
N ALA A 295 16.74 12.08 28.14
CA ALA A 295 16.19 11.37 27.00
C ALA A 295 15.28 10.20 27.41
N GLN A 296 15.66 9.48 28.48
CA GLN A 296 14.86 8.36 28.99
C GLN A 296 13.48 8.76 29.52
N LYS A 297 13.28 10.01 29.95
CA LYS A 297 11.94 10.52 30.34
C LYS A 297 10.93 10.48 29.21
N GLY A 298 11.40 10.55 27.96
CA GLY A 298 10.57 10.46 26.76
C GLY A 298 10.47 9.05 26.18
N ALA A 299 11.08 8.05 26.81
CA ALA A 299 11.04 6.68 26.31
C ALA A 299 9.62 6.09 26.38
N LEU A 300 9.32 5.17 25.47
CA LEU A 300 8.04 4.46 25.46
C LEU A 300 7.88 3.69 26.79
N ASN A 301 6.73 3.84 27.45
CA ASN A 301 6.44 3.14 28.68
C ASN A 301 6.35 1.62 28.46
N ARG A 302 6.60 0.85 29.51
CA ARG A 302 6.66 -0.60 29.45
C ARG A 302 5.37 -1.25 28.95
N GLU A 303 4.23 -0.80 29.41
CA GLU A 303 2.92 -1.38 29.01
C GLU A 303 2.71 -1.25 27.51
N THR A 304 3.00 -0.08 26.93
CA THR A 304 2.87 0.15 25.49
C THR A 304 3.91 -0.65 24.71
N ALA A 305 5.15 -0.74 25.20
CA ALA A 305 6.20 -1.54 24.59
C ALA A 305 5.81 -3.02 24.51
N ASP A 306 5.29 -3.57 25.61
CA ASP A 306 4.85 -4.97 25.69
C ASP A 306 3.68 -5.26 24.70
N LYS A 307 2.78 -4.30 24.49
CA LYS A 307 1.71 -4.41 23.48
C LYS A 307 2.29 -4.40 22.06
N VAL A 308 3.21 -3.49 21.77
CA VAL A 308 3.89 -3.40 20.47
C VAL A 308 4.69 -4.67 20.17
N GLU A 309 5.33 -5.25 21.15
CA GLU A 309 6.17 -6.45 21.03
C GLU A 309 5.35 -7.76 21.15
N HIS A 310 4.03 -7.70 21.37
CA HIS A 310 3.14 -8.86 21.55
C HIS A 310 3.59 -9.81 22.68
N VAL A 311 4.15 -9.28 23.78
CA VAL A 311 4.74 -10.05 24.87
C VAL A 311 3.75 -11.02 25.50
N GLU A 312 2.49 -10.62 25.71
CA GLU A 312 1.46 -11.49 26.29
C GLU A 312 1.16 -12.70 25.40
N GLU A 313 1.01 -12.48 24.08
CA GLU A 313 0.79 -13.55 23.11
C GLU A 313 1.98 -14.52 23.08
N LEU A 314 3.20 -14.00 23.04
CA LEU A 314 4.42 -14.83 23.08
C LEU A 314 4.50 -15.65 24.37
N ASN A 315 4.17 -15.04 25.52
CA ASN A 315 4.12 -15.75 26.80
C ASN A 315 3.06 -16.84 26.82
N ALA A 316 1.88 -16.59 26.23
CA ALA A 316 0.83 -17.61 26.11
C ALA A 316 1.30 -18.80 25.24
N ARG A 317 2.00 -18.53 24.14
CA ARG A 317 2.58 -19.56 23.27
C ARG A 317 3.71 -20.31 23.97
N SER A 318 4.59 -19.61 24.69
CA SER A 318 5.68 -20.22 25.49
C SER A 318 5.12 -21.21 26.52
N ARG A 319 4.09 -20.81 27.27
CA ARG A 319 3.42 -21.71 28.21
C ARG A 319 2.82 -22.95 27.51
N LYS A 320 2.18 -22.76 26.35
CA LYS A 320 1.60 -23.86 25.57
C LYS A 320 2.66 -24.89 25.14
N TYR A 321 3.88 -24.44 24.85
CA TYR A 321 4.96 -25.30 24.38
C TYR A 321 5.98 -25.66 25.48
N ASN A 322 5.65 -25.41 26.75
CA ASN A 322 6.54 -25.66 27.91
C ASN A 322 7.92 -24.94 27.81
N LEU A 323 7.93 -23.77 27.19
CA LEU A 323 9.10 -22.90 27.11
C LEU A 323 9.08 -21.88 28.25
N PRO A 324 10.26 -21.34 28.67
CA PRO A 324 10.30 -20.20 29.57
C PRO A 324 9.47 -19.05 29.04
N ALA A 325 8.86 -18.26 29.93
CA ALA A 325 8.19 -17.03 29.50
C ALA A 325 9.21 -16.12 28.83
N ALA A 326 8.76 -15.45 27.75
CA ALA A 326 9.53 -14.37 27.17
C ALA A 326 9.61 -13.25 28.21
N SER A 327 10.69 -13.17 28.94
CA SER A 327 10.98 -11.98 29.72
C SER A 327 11.48 -10.94 28.73
N ALA A 328 10.77 -9.83 28.60
CA ALA A 328 11.40 -8.67 28.01
C ALA A 328 12.68 -8.35 28.82
N PRO A 329 13.80 -8.05 28.15
CA PRO A 329 15.03 -7.74 28.84
C PRO A 329 14.73 -6.63 29.85
N GLU A 330 15.19 -6.84 31.11
CA GLU A 330 15.17 -5.77 32.10
C GLU A 330 15.85 -4.55 31.46
N ARG A 331 15.08 -3.53 31.17
CA ARG A 331 15.67 -2.23 30.80
C ARG A 331 16.37 -1.76 32.08
N GLN A 332 17.69 -1.85 32.09
CA GLN A 332 18.46 -1.28 33.17
C GLN A 332 18.04 0.16 33.39
N PRO A 333 17.86 0.58 34.65
CA PRO A 333 17.43 1.92 35.00
C PRO A 333 18.39 3.02 34.52
#